data_6326f262dca4adef085a12fd150e2250
#
_entry.id   6326f262dca4adef085a12fd150e2250
#
_cell.length_a   1.000
_cell.length_b   1.000
_cell.length_c   1.000
_cell.angle_alpha   90.00
_cell.angle_beta   90.00
_cell.angle_gamma   90.00
#
_symmetry.space_group_name_H-M   'P 1'
#
loop_
_entity.id
_entity.type
_entity.pdbx_description
1 polymer ?
#
loop_
_entity_poly.entity_id
_entity_poly.type
_entity_poly.pdbx_seq_one_letter_code
_entity_poly.pdbx_strand_id
1 'polypeptide(L)'
;MNNNIKHKPFALHPTDPGVIPPCPVAPDALIGIPRQQTNPSCWEGEGWQSFVSDLATKGIVIDELKSARTLYVTDAGGMAYGLPRGVLIARTTGMVAEVMAAAQRHRVPVTVRGGGLTTEGETVSFGGLQLDMRGMSRVLAIDKNQMTVRCEGGIYWHSLAEALRRHGLDYLSAPLNMTASVGGTLGVGGIDINSPRLGCSADQAVAIKIVTPIGEVLECSEKENTWWFNRVLLGYGQFGIITEATLRIRPFTPLSMRYFYYGDLLTAMEDLVMLCDEDAADYTGILTMLDRAVNLLVAFDSEEREQAFFKKWRPRLRGFGELGFAVRTGLHYALRPWKYREALYLLDRKRTLLPELQPSHHMQNGKIVDRTVVFSQAVWKFWGGRQMVIPDLATSREKFFEAILRGNEVCKKYFPHYTLYCVGIKLIGPRERYELSCIPPDAEGIAYGCEFEPMLEG
;
A
#
# COMPACT_ATOMS: atom_id res chain seq x y z
N MET A 1 19.15 -18.78 26.99
CA MET A 1 20.13 -18.29 26.01
C MET A 1 19.63 -16.96 25.50
N ASN A 2 20.30 -15.87 25.91
CA ASN A 2 19.89 -14.50 25.56
C ASN A 2 20.30 -14.22 24.11
N ASN A 3 19.37 -14.34 23.19
CA ASN A 3 19.56 -13.84 21.83
C ASN A 3 19.25 -12.35 21.79
N ASN A 4 20.25 -11.54 22.10
CA ASN A 4 20.27 -10.12 21.73
C ASN A 4 20.35 -10.00 20.20
N ILE A 5 19.22 -10.02 19.52
CA ILE A 5 19.12 -9.60 18.12
C ILE A 5 19.33 -8.09 18.12
N LYS A 6 20.57 -7.67 17.89
CA LYS A 6 20.87 -6.26 17.60
C LYS A 6 20.23 -5.91 16.27
N HIS A 7 19.03 -5.35 16.30
CA HIS A 7 18.47 -4.68 15.15
C HIS A 7 19.44 -3.56 14.74
N LYS A 8 20.07 -3.69 13.59
CA LYS A 8 20.74 -2.53 12.98
C LYS A 8 19.63 -1.53 12.66
N PRO A 9 19.78 -0.25 13.05
CA PRO A 9 18.82 0.76 12.66
C PRO A 9 18.73 0.76 11.13
N PHE A 10 17.50 0.78 10.62
CA PHE A 10 17.24 0.92 9.20
C PHE A 10 18.01 2.11 8.66
N ALA A 11 18.71 1.93 7.53
CA ALA A 11 19.15 3.06 6.75
C ALA A 11 17.88 3.88 6.40
N LEU A 12 17.94 5.19 6.66
CA LEU A 12 16.86 6.13 6.38
C LEU A 12 16.22 5.81 5.03
N HIS A 13 14.94 5.49 5.07
CA HIS A 13 14.17 5.21 3.86
C HIS A 13 13.93 6.56 3.15
N PRO A 14 13.91 6.62 1.80
CA PRO A 14 13.60 7.87 1.06
C PRO A 14 12.28 8.51 1.42
N THR A 15 11.42 7.80 2.15
CA THR A 15 10.10 8.24 2.63
C THR A 15 10.07 8.61 4.10
N ASP A 16 11.21 8.64 4.79
CA ASP A 16 11.26 9.21 6.13
C ASP A 16 10.76 10.67 6.08
N PRO A 17 10.01 11.13 7.11
CA PRO A 17 9.55 12.52 7.15
C PRO A 17 10.75 13.46 7.01
N GLY A 18 10.86 14.14 5.90
CA GLY A 18 12.01 14.98 5.54
C GLY A 18 12.84 14.47 4.37
N VAL A 19 12.66 13.21 3.94
CA VAL A 19 13.28 12.66 2.73
C VAL A 19 12.17 12.29 1.74
N ILE A 20 11.42 13.28 1.29
CA ILE A 20 10.72 13.14 0.01
C ILE A 20 11.81 13.31 -1.04
N PRO A 21 12.09 12.29 -1.88
CA PRO A 21 13.04 12.51 -2.96
C PRO A 21 12.56 13.72 -3.76
N PRO A 22 13.44 14.67 -4.09
CA PRO A 22 13.07 15.76 -4.98
C PRO A 22 12.46 15.12 -6.22
N CYS A 23 11.37 15.69 -6.70
CA CYS A 23 10.79 15.26 -7.98
C CYS A 23 11.93 15.28 -9.01
N PRO A 24 12.34 14.13 -9.56
CA PRO A 24 13.54 14.06 -10.39
C PRO A 24 13.34 14.72 -11.77
N VAL A 25 12.11 15.16 -12.04
CA VAL A 25 11.75 15.75 -13.34
C VAL A 25 11.15 17.12 -13.07
N ALA A 26 11.79 18.16 -13.62
CA ALA A 26 11.18 19.48 -13.64
C ALA A 26 9.80 19.39 -14.31
N PRO A 27 8.78 20.13 -13.84
CA PRO A 27 7.44 20.11 -14.43
C PRO A 27 7.40 20.35 -15.95
N ASP A 28 8.40 21.03 -16.47
CA ASP A 28 8.55 21.34 -17.89
C ASP A 28 9.11 20.18 -18.73
N ALA A 29 9.61 19.14 -18.09
CA ALA A 29 10.22 17.97 -18.76
C ALA A 29 9.26 16.78 -18.86
N LEU A 30 7.98 16.92 -18.49
CA LEU A 30 6.93 15.94 -18.76
C LEU A 30 6.58 15.94 -20.26
N ILE A 31 7.46 15.35 -21.04
CA ILE A 31 7.30 15.25 -22.48
C ILE A 31 6.19 14.23 -22.76
N GLY A 32 5.12 14.70 -23.41
CA GLY A 32 4.07 13.86 -23.97
C GLY A 32 2.75 13.82 -23.22
N ILE A 33 2.67 14.35 -21.99
CA ILE A 33 1.37 14.53 -21.34
C ILE A 33 0.82 15.91 -21.76
N PRO A 34 -0.37 15.99 -22.37
CA PRO A 34 -0.94 17.28 -22.73
C PRO A 34 -1.05 18.14 -21.46
N ARG A 35 -0.45 19.34 -21.45
CA ARG A 35 -0.50 20.28 -20.31
C ARG A 35 -1.93 20.54 -19.81
N GLN A 36 -2.94 20.35 -20.66
CA GLN A 36 -4.35 20.49 -20.32
C GLN A 36 -4.91 19.38 -19.42
N GLN A 37 -4.27 18.21 -19.35
CA GLN A 37 -4.70 17.11 -18.48
C GLN A 37 -4.04 17.13 -17.09
N THR A 38 -2.93 17.85 -16.93
CA THR A 38 -2.17 17.91 -15.69
C THR A 38 -2.52 19.10 -14.80
N ASN A 39 -3.39 20.00 -15.27
CA ASN A 39 -3.73 21.21 -14.57
C ASN A 39 -5.25 21.37 -14.48
N PRO A 40 -5.94 20.59 -13.61
CA PRO A 40 -7.27 21.00 -13.20
C PRO A 40 -7.15 22.43 -12.67
N SER A 41 -8.08 23.28 -12.99
CA SER A 41 -8.06 24.71 -12.61
C SER A 41 -7.66 24.83 -11.14
N CYS A 42 -6.50 25.45 -10.87
CA CYS A 42 -6.09 25.70 -9.50
C CYS A 42 -7.21 26.48 -8.82
N TRP A 43 -7.57 26.05 -7.62
CA TRP A 43 -8.53 26.80 -6.82
C TRP A 43 -7.96 28.20 -6.49
N GLU A 44 -8.66 29.24 -6.94
CA GLU A 44 -8.29 30.66 -6.75
C GLU A 44 -9.18 31.36 -5.71
N GLY A 45 -9.94 30.59 -4.91
CA GLY A 45 -11.01 31.06 -4.07
C GLY A 45 -10.66 32.20 -3.12
N GLU A 46 -11.61 33.06 -2.92
CA GLU A 46 -11.49 34.29 -2.13
C GLU A 46 -11.35 34.05 -0.63
N GLY A 47 -11.67 32.87 -0.11
CA GLY A 47 -11.71 32.53 1.32
C GLY A 47 -10.36 32.30 1.99
N TRP A 48 -9.23 32.22 1.24
CA TRP A 48 -7.95 31.82 1.80
C TRP A 48 -7.44 32.67 2.95
N GLN A 49 -7.40 33.99 2.79
CA GLN A 49 -6.89 34.87 3.82
C GLN A 49 -7.74 34.84 5.09
N SER A 50 -9.06 34.79 4.95
CA SER A 50 -9.99 34.65 6.08
C SER A 50 -9.80 33.32 6.79
N PHE A 51 -9.57 32.23 6.03
CA PHE A 51 -9.26 30.91 6.56
C PHE A 51 -7.96 30.91 7.37
N VAL A 52 -6.87 31.45 6.81
CA VAL A 52 -5.57 31.56 7.52
C VAL A 52 -5.70 32.39 8.78
N SER A 53 -6.40 33.52 8.71
CA SER A 53 -6.62 34.42 9.86
C SER A 53 -7.46 33.76 10.95
N ASP A 54 -8.53 33.04 10.58
CA ASP A 54 -9.37 32.31 11.52
C ASP A 54 -8.55 31.23 12.28
N LEU A 55 -7.76 30.44 11.58
CA LEU A 55 -6.90 29.43 12.21
C LEU A 55 -5.79 30.04 13.07
N ALA A 56 -5.24 31.18 12.66
CA ALA A 56 -4.22 31.90 13.44
C ALA A 56 -4.76 32.34 14.81
N THR A 57 -6.04 32.73 14.91
CA THR A 57 -6.68 33.08 16.21
C THR A 57 -6.71 31.89 17.17
N LYS A 58 -6.62 30.67 16.66
CA LYS A 58 -6.60 29.40 17.41
C LYS A 58 -5.18 28.86 17.62
N GLY A 59 -4.16 29.65 17.25
CA GLY A 59 -2.77 29.23 17.32
C GLY A 59 -2.34 28.21 16.27
N ILE A 60 -3.14 28.02 15.22
CA ILE A 60 -2.84 27.12 14.12
C ILE A 60 -2.23 27.91 12.97
N VAL A 61 -0.94 27.65 12.69
CA VAL A 61 -0.17 28.39 11.68
C VAL A 61 0.03 27.54 10.44
N ILE A 62 -0.40 28.06 9.29
CA ILE A 62 -0.22 27.42 7.99
C ILE A 62 1.12 27.88 7.41
N ASP A 63 1.89 26.94 6.89
CA ASP A 63 3.13 27.24 6.19
C ASP A 63 2.84 27.56 4.71
N GLU A 64 3.01 28.81 4.34
CA GLU A 64 2.81 29.32 2.97
C GLU A 64 4.14 29.47 2.21
N LEU A 65 5.28 29.13 2.82
CA LEU A 65 6.58 29.24 2.17
C LEU A 65 6.64 28.33 0.93
N LYS A 66 7.18 28.88 -0.16
CA LYS A 66 7.32 28.12 -1.41
C LYS A 66 8.12 26.83 -1.21
N SER A 67 9.18 26.86 -0.38
CA SER A 67 9.99 25.70 -0.05
C SER A 67 9.21 24.56 0.59
N ALA A 68 8.29 24.87 1.53
CA ALA A 68 7.43 23.88 2.15
C ALA A 68 6.40 23.32 1.15
N ARG A 69 5.77 24.21 0.39
CA ARG A 69 4.72 23.85 -0.59
C ARG A 69 5.23 22.96 -1.71
N THR A 70 6.46 23.18 -2.19
CA THR A 70 7.08 22.38 -3.26
C THR A 70 7.38 20.93 -2.86
N LEU A 71 7.40 20.59 -1.57
CA LEU A 71 7.55 19.22 -1.10
C LEU A 71 6.31 18.35 -1.38
N TYR A 72 5.19 18.96 -1.74
CA TYR A 72 3.89 18.30 -1.91
C TYR A 72 3.32 18.41 -3.33
N VAL A 73 4.16 18.80 -4.30
CA VAL A 73 3.70 19.06 -5.67
C VAL A 73 3.24 17.82 -6.43
N THR A 74 3.64 16.64 -5.98
CA THR A 74 3.28 15.36 -6.60
C THR A 74 3.18 14.25 -5.55
N ASP A 75 2.65 13.12 -5.94
CA ASP A 75 2.62 11.87 -5.17
C ASP A 75 3.67 10.87 -5.68
N ALA A 76 3.56 9.60 -5.26
CA ALA A 76 4.51 8.56 -5.65
C ALA A 76 4.46 8.24 -7.15
N GLY A 77 3.30 8.37 -7.79
CA GLY A 77 3.13 8.10 -9.22
C GLY A 77 3.78 9.13 -10.11
N GLY A 78 3.89 10.38 -9.64
CA GLY A 78 4.48 11.46 -10.42
C GLY A 78 3.66 11.82 -11.67
N MET A 79 2.39 11.45 -11.72
CA MET A 79 1.51 11.72 -12.87
C MET A 79 0.78 13.05 -12.74
N ALA A 80 0.42 13.44 -11.54
CA ALA A 80 -0.25 14.69 -11.23
C ALA A 80 0.69 15.67 -10.54
N TYR A 81 0.60 16.94 -10.90
CA TYR A 81 1.38 18.03 -10.31
C TYR A 81 0.47 19.18 -9.91
N GLY A 82 0.43 19.49 -8.63
CA GLY A 82 -0.32 20.59 -8.08
C GLY A 82 0.49 21.30 -6.99
N LEU A 83 0.33 22.62 -6.86
CA LEU A 83 0.98 23.40 -5.84
C LEU A 83 -0.07 23.82 -4.80
N PRO A 84 -0.01 23.31 -3.55
CA PRO A 84 -0.90 23.78 -2.49
C PRO A 84 -0.67 25.27 -2.21
N ARG A 85 -1.68 25.95 -1.72
CA ARG A 85 -1.55 27.35 -1.29
C ARG A 85 -0.86 27.46 0.05
N GLY A 86 -1.06 26.45 0.91
CA GLY A 86 -0.35 26.30 2.17
C GLY A 86 -0.31 24.83 2.60
N VAL A 87 0.56 24.57 3.56
CA VAL A 87 0.77 23.24 4.16
C VAL A 87 0.55 23.32 5.66
N LEU A 88 -0.10 22.31 6.22
CA LEU A 88 -0.26 22.16 7.66
C LEU A 88 0.03 20.71 8.07
N ILE A 89 0.93 20.55 9.04
CA ILE A 89 1.20 19.24 9.64
C ILE A 89 0.26 19.05 10.83
N ALA A 90 -0.66 18.10 10.72
CA ALA A 90 -1.60 17.74 11.78
C ALA A 90 -0.87 17.16 13.00
N ARG A 91 -1.28 17.59 14.19
CA ARG A 91 -0.68 17.15 15.46
C ARG A 91 -1.69 16.49 16.41
N THR A 92 -2.95 16.87 16.30
CA THR A 92 -4.03 16.35 17.16
C THR A 92 -5.35 16.27 16.39
N THR A 93 -6.25 15.40 16.83
CA THR A 93 -7.62 15.33 16.29
C THR A 93 -8.35 16.66 16.40
N GLY A 94 -8.19 17.39 17.51
CA GLY A 94 -8.79 18.71 17.69
C GLY A 94 -8.29 19.74 16.68
N MET A 95 -6.98 19.76 16.37
CA MET A 95 -6.44 20.61 15.31
C MET A 95 -7.07 20.29 13.95
N VAL A 96 -7.20 19.02 13.60
CA VAL A 96 -7.84 18.57 12.33
C VAL A 96 -9.31 19.04 12.31
N ALA A 97 -10.04 18.93 13.42
CA ALA A 97 -11.43 19.37 13.53
C ALA A 97 -11.57 20.87 13.28
N GLU A 98 -10.72 21.69 13.91
CA GLU A 98 -10.71 23.15 13.73
C GLU A 98 -10.38 23.55 12.28
N VAL A 99 -9.43 22.85 11.65
CA VAL A 99 -9.07 23.05 10.24
C VAL A 99 -10.24 22.74 9.32
N MET A 100 -10.92 21.61 9.51
CA MET A 100 -12.05 21.22 8.68
C MET A 100 -13.25 22.15 8.85
N ALA A 101 -13.57 22.54 10.09
CA ALA A 101 -14.61 23.51 10.36
C ALA A 101 -14.33 24.88 9.73
N ALA A 102 -13.08 25.35 9.79
CA ALA A 102 -12.68 26.60 9.14
C ALA A 102 -12.71 26.48 7.61
N ALA A 103 -12.21 25.34 7.06
CA ALA A 103 -12.22 25.07 5.63
C ALA A 103 -13.65 25.09 5.07
N GLN A 104 -14.61 24.51 5.78
CA GLN A 104 -16.02 24.55 5.43
C GLN A 104 -16.58 25.98 5.42
N ARG A 105 -16.30 26.77 6.49
CA ARG A 105 -16.78 28.16 6.59
C ARG A 105 -16.25 29.04 5.46
N HIS A 106 -14.97 28.88 5.13
CA HIS A 106 -14.26 29.72 4.15
C HIS A 106 -14.18 29.09 2.76
N ARG A 107 -14.81 27.92 2.54
CA ARG A 107 -14.85 27.18 1.28
C ARG A 107 -13.45 26.87 0.71
N VAL A 108 -12.51 26.51 1.59
CA VAL A 108 -11.14 26.14 1.22
C VAL A 108 -11.07 24.63 0.97
N PRO A 109 -10.60 24.18 -0.19
CA PRO A 109 -10.34 22.76 -0.42
C PRO A 109 -9.22 22.26 0.48
N VAL A 110 -9.42 21.08 1.07
CA VAL A 110 -8.40 20.39 1.89
C VAL A 110 -8.07 19.06 1.24
N THR A 111 -6.80 18.87 0.93
CA THR A 111 -6.27 17.59 0.47
C THR A 111 -5.48 16.95 1.58
N VAL A 112 -5.88 15.75 1.98
CA VAL A 112 -5.26 14.99 3.07
C VAL A 112 -4.14 14.13 2.53
N ARG A 113 -3.00 14.08 3.22
CA ARG A 113 -1.85 13.27 2.83
C ARG A 113 -1.29 12.51 4.02
N GLY A 114 -1.12 11.20 3.86
CA GLY A 114 -0.32 10.33 4.72
C GLY A 114 1.05 10.10 4.12
N GLY A 115 1.36 8.88 3.70
CA GLY A 115 2.62 8.52 3.04
C GLY A 115 2.81 9.13 1.65
N GLY A 116 1.75 9.62 1.01
CA GLY A 116 1.80 10.16 -0.36
C GLY A 116 2.08 9.10 -1.41
N LEU A 117 1.59 7.89 -1.19
CA LEU A 117 1.85 6.70 -2.01
C LEU A 117 0.82 6.47 -3.11
N THR A 118 -0.11 7.36 -3.26
CA THR A 118 -1.04 7.37 -4.39
C THR A 118 -0.29 7.56 -5.70
N THR A 119 -0.86 7.12 -6.80
CA THR A 119 -0.19 7.15 -8.11
C THR A 119 -0.93 7.99 -9.14
N GLU A 120 -2.15 8.41 -8.86
CA GLU A 120 -3.03 9.12 -9.79
C GLU A 120 -3.34 10.55 -9.34
N GLY A 121 -2.66 11.04 -8.28
CA GLY A 121 -2.77 12.42 -7.81
C GLY A 121 -3.78 12.65 -6.70
N GLU A 122 -4.33 11.62 -6.07
CA GLU A 122 -5.39 11.74 -5.04
C GLU A 122 -4.92 12.52 -3.81
N THR A 123 -3.61 12.51 -3.54
CA THR A 123 -3.01 13.26 -2.42
C THR A 123 -2.33 14.56 -2.85
N VAL A 124 -2.55 15.00 -4.09
CA VAL A 124 -1.97 16.24 -4.64
C VAL A 124 -2.99 17.38 -4.51
N SER A 125 -2.60 18.46 -3.89
CA SER A 125 -3.46 19.65 -3.73
C SER A 125 -3.29 20.63 -4.89
N PHE A 126 -4.41 21.07 -5.47
CA PHE A 126 -4.47 22.04 -6.57
C PHE A 126 -4.92 23.41 -6.06
N GLY A 127 -4.06 24.08 -5.29
CA GLY A 127 -4.28 25.45 -4.81
C GLY A 127 -4.96 25.59 -3.45
N GLY A 128 -5.44 24.49 -2.83
CA GLY A 128 -6.01 24.49 -1.48
C GLY A 128 -4.98 24.24 -0.37
N LEU A 129 -5.47 23.79 0.77
CA LEU A 129 -4.62 23.36 1.90
C LEU A 129 -4.15 21.92 1.68
N GLN A 130 -2.86 21.68 1.83
CA GLN A 130 -2.31 20.34 2.01
C GLN A 130 -2.25 20.03 3.51
N LEU A 131 -3.05 19.08 3.96
CA LEU A 131 -3.06 18.61 5.34
C LEU A 131 -2.24 17.33 5.46
N ASP A 132 -1.08 17.43 6.09
CA ASP A 132 -0.15 16.33 6.29
C ASP A 132 -0.42 15.63 7.63
N MET A 133 -0.87 14.37 7.58
CA MET A 133 -1.22 13.59 8.76
C MET A 133 -0.02 12.93 9.45
N ARG A 134 1.18 12.96 8.88
CA ARG A 134 2.37 12.30 9.41
C ARG A 134 2.83 12.82 10.78
N GLY A 135 2.38 14.01 11.18
CA GLY A 135 2.58 14.51 12.54
C GLY A 135 1.78 13.77 13.61
N MET A 136 0.79 12.96 13.21
CA MET A 136 -0.01 12.09 14.08
C MET A 136 0.41 10.62 13.88
N SER A 137 1.54 10.23 14.49
CA SER A 137 2.21 8.95 14.19
C SER A 137 2.53 8.09 15.43
N ARG A 138 1.77 8.26 16.51
CA ARG A 138 2.00 7.54 17.77
C ARG A 138 1.19 6.24 17.85
N VAL A 139 1.78 5.22 18.50
CA VAL A 139 1.02 4.11 19.08
C VAL A 139 0.47 4.58 20.43
N LEU A 140 -0.84 4.56 20.59
CA LEU A 140 -1.54 5.11 21.74
C LEU A 140 -1.75 4.05 22.84
N ALA A 141 -2.10 2.82 22.44
CA ALA A 141 -2.30 1.71 23.36
C ALA A 141 -2.13 0.36 22.68
N ILE A 142 -1.64 -0.63 23.39
CA ILE A 142 -1.60 -2.05 22.97
C ILE A 142 -2.35 -2.84 24.03
N ASP A 143 -3.47 -3.46 23.65
CA ASP A 143 -4.25 -4.35 24.53
C ASP A 143 -3.97 -5.81 24.15
N LYS A 144 -3.18 -6.49 24.98
CA LYS A 144 -2.84 -7.91 24.79
C LYS A 144 -3.99 -8.85 25.10
N ASN A 145 -4.96 -8.44 25.91
CA ASN A 145 -6.09 -9.29 26.28
C ASN A 145 -7.12 -9.30 25.15
N GLN A 146 -7.38 -8.13 24.55
CA GLN A 146 -8.28 -8.00 23.40
C GLN A 146 -7.58 -8.21 22.06
N MET A 147 -6.26 -8.35 22.07
CA MET A 147 -5.43 -8.44 20.86
C MET A 147 -5.71 -7.29 19.89
N THR A 148 -5.61 -6.06 20.41
CA THR A 148 -5.81 -4.84 19.63
C THR A 148 -4.69 -3.83 19.87
N VAL A 149 -4.47 -2.96 18.88
CA VAL A 149 -3.61 -1.79 18.98
C VAL A 149 -4.41 -0.54 18.59
N ARG A 150 -4.31 0.52 19.38
CA ARG A 150 -4.80 1.85 19.01
C ARG A 150 -3.63 2.73 18.63
N CYS A 151 -3.71 3.34 17.46
CA CYS A 151 -2.66 4.20 16.93
C CYS A 151 -3.26 5.41 16.21
N GLU A 152 -2.44 6.43 15.99
CA GLU A 152 -2.80 7.60 15.19
C GLU A 152 -2.78 7.28 13.69
N GLY A 153 -3.65 7.92 12.90
CA GLY A 153 -3.87 7.60 11.49
C GLY A 153 -2.69 7.89 10.56
N GLY A 154 -1.78 8.79 10.95
CA GLY A 154 -0.59 9.13 10.17
C GLY A 154 0.62 8.22 10.39
N ILE A 155 0.54 7.24 11.31
CA ILE A 155 1.62 6.28 11.55
C ILE A 155 1.82 5.39 10.31
N TYR A 156 3.08 5.14 9.94
CA TYR A 156 3.40 4.19 8.90
C TYR A 156 3.27 2.75 9.37
N TRP A 157 2.88 1.84 8.48
CA TRP A 157 2.75 0.42 8.81
C TRP A 157 4.06 -0.20 9.31
N HIS A 158 5.22 0.16 8.74
CA HIS A 158 6.49 -0.34 9.24
C HIS A 158 6.80 0.12 10.68
N SER A 159 6.46 1.37 11.01
CA SER A 159 6.66 1.91 12.37
C SER A 159 5.73 1.24 13.38
N LEU A 160 4.47 0.99 12.97
CA LEU A 160 3.52 0.23 13.77
C LEU A 160 4.01 -1.20 14.00
N ALA A 161 4.47 -1.88 12.95
CA ALA A 161 5.01 -3.24 13.04
C ALA A 161 6.22 -3.31 13.96
N GLU A 162 7.16 -2.36 13.86
CA GLU A 162 8.32 -2.29 14.74
C GLU A 162 7.90 -2.12 16.21
N ALA A 163 6.93 -1.24 16.48
CA ALA A 163 6.40 -1.05 17.82
C ALA A 163 5.75 -2.33 18.38
N LEU A 164 4.94 -3.01 17.57
CA LEU A 164 4.29 -4.27 17.95
C LEU A 164 5.30 -5.39 18.23
N ARG A 165 6.33 -5.53 17.42
CA ARG A 165 7.36 -6.58 17.55
C ARG A 165 8.17 -6.48 18.83
N ARG A 166 8.37 -5.29 19.37
CA ARG A 166 8.97 -5.10 20.70
C ARG A 166 8.19 -5.77 21.81
N HIS A 167 6.90 -6.07 21.56
CA HIS A 167 5.99 -6.77 22.46
C HIS A 167 5.73 -8.24 22.07
N GLY A 168 6.41 -8.76 21.04
CA GLY A 168 6.17 -10.09 20.47
C GLY A 168 4.87 -10.19 19.67
N LEU A 169 4.37 -9.06 19.14
CA LEU A 169 3.12 -8.95 18.41
C LEU A 169 3.34 -8.51 16.97
N ASP A 170 2.32 -8.66 16.14
CA ASP A 170 2.30 -8.22 14.75
C ASP A 170 0.87 -7.82 14.33
N TYR A 171 0.73 -7.10 13.23
CA TYR A 171 -0.56 -6.82 12.60
C TYR A 171 -1.13 -8.09 11.93
N LEU A 172 -2.43 -8.12 11.64
CA LEU A 172 -3.04 -9.21 10.86
C LEU A 172 -2.83 -9.02 9.36
N SER A 173 -3.25 -7.88 8.83
CA SER A 173 -3.13 -7.53 7.42
C SER A 173 -2.63 -6.11 7.29
N ALA A 174 -1.75 -5.87 6.32
CA ALA A 174 -1.19 -4.57 6.00
C ALA A 174 -0.98 -4.52 4.47
N PRO A 175 -0.86 -3.34 3.86
CA PRO A 175 -0.59 -3.25 2.43
C PRO A 175 0.82 -3.74 2.12
N LEU A 176 1.07 -4.13 0.86
CA LEU A 176 2.41 -4.48 0.39
C LEU A 176 3.41 -3.36 0.66
N ASN A 177 3.00 -2.11 0.47
CA ASN A 177 3.86 -0.97 0.74
C ASN A 177 3.74 -0.51 2.20
N MET A 178 4.68 -0.96 3.02
CA MET A 178 4.73 -0.69 4.46
C MET A 178 5.05 0.77 4.82
N THR A 179 5.35 1.63 3.85
CA THR A 179 5.52 3.07 4.06
C THR A 179 4.21 3.85 3.87
N ALA A 180 3.11 3.15 3.57
CA ALA A 180 1.78 3.70 3.66
C ALA A 180 1.43 4.05 5.12
N SER A 181 0.63 5.11 5.30
CA SER A 181 0.05 5.43 6.61
C SER A 181 -1.16 4.56 6.90
N VAL A 182 -1.39 4.24 8.17
CA VAL A 182 -2.55 3.44 8.60
C VAL A 182 -3.85 4.07 8.12
N GLY A 183 -4.10 5.36 8.41
CA GLY A 183 -5.33 6.04 8.00
C GLY A 183 -5.53 6.08 6.49
N GLY A 184 -4.46 6.33 5.71
CA GLY A 184 -4.53 6.30 4.24
C GLY A 184 -4.86 4.90 3.71
N THR A 185 -4.22 3.87 4.26
CA THR A 185 -4.51 2.47 3.89
C THR A 185 -5.95 2.08 4.20
N LEU A 186 -6.46 2.40 5.39
CA LEU A 186 -7.83 2.10 5.76
C LEU A 186 -8.84 2.82 4.86
N GLY A 187 -8.48 4.03 4.39
CA GLY A 187 -9.30 4.80 3.45
C GLY A 187 -9.42 4.18 2.06
N VAL A 188 -8.41 3.43 1.60
CA VAL A 188 -8.41 2.79 0.27
C VAL A 188 -8.57 1.27 0.32
N GLY A 189 -8.50 0.66 1.51
CA GLY A 189 -8.67 -0.77 1.73
C GLY A 189 -7.41 -1.48 2.19
N GLY A 190 -6.34 -1.41 1.42
CA GLY A 190 -5.06 -2.09 1.67
C GLY A 190 -5.15 -3.61 1.48
N ILE A 191 -4.65 -4.06 0.33
CA ILE A 191 -4.66 -5.47 -0.08
C ILE A 191 -3.27 -6.06 0.12
N ASP A 192 -3.20 -7.30 0.60
CA ASP A 192 -1.98 -8.08 0.79
C ASP A 192 -2.22 -9.52 0.32
N ILE A 193 -1.15 -10.29 0.19
CA ILE A 193 -1.19 -11.72 -0.17
C ILE A 193 -1.90 -12.60 0.88
N ASN A 194 -2.23 -12.07 2.07
CA ASN A 194 -3.09 -12.73 3.04
C ASN A 194 -4.57 -12.35 2.92
N SER A 195 -4.91 -11.46 2.00
CA SER A 195 -6.29 -11.01 1.77
C SER A 195 -7.26 -12.12 1.36
N PRO A 196 -6.83 -13.23 0.71
CA PRO A 196 -7.72 -14.37 0.46
C PRO A 196 -8.30 -14.99 1.74
N ARG A 197 -7.60 -14.82 2.86
CA ARG A 197 -7.99 -15.38 4.16
C ARG A 197 -8.54 -14.32 5.12
N LEU A 198 -7.91 -13.16 5.16
CA LEU A 198 -8.14 -12.14 6.19
C LEU A 198 -8.88 -10.89 5.69
N GLY A 199 -9.24 -10.84 4.40
CA GLY A 199 -9.79 -9.62 3.81
C GLY A 199 -8.74 -8.53 3.63
N CYS A 200 -9.17 -7.31 3.35
CA CYS A 200 -8.27 -6.18 3.26
C CYS A 200 -7.87 -5.62 4.64
N SER A 201 -6.89 -4.73 4.69
CA SER A 201 -6.43 -4.12 5.94
C SER A 201 -7.55 -3.35 6.65
N ALA A 202 -8.48 -2.75 5.89
CA ALA A 202 -9.63 -2.05 6.44
C ALA A 202 -10.59 -2.97 7.22
N ASP A 203 -10.64 -4.27 6.87
CA ASP A 203 -11.46 -5.25 7.60
C ASP A 203 -10.89 -5.60 8.97
N GLN A 204 -9.65 -5.22 9.24
CA GLN A 204 -9.02 -5.42 10.55
C GLN A 204 -9.32 -4.28 11.54
N ALA A 205 -9.97 -3.21 11.09
CA ALA A 205 -10.38 -2.11 11.96
C ALA A 205 -11.51 -2.56 12.91
N VAL A 206 -11.30 -2.32 14.21
CA VAL A 206 -12.30 -2.54 15.27
C VAL A 206 -13.08 -1.24 15.52
N ALA A 207 -12.35 -0.12 15.51
CA ALA A 207 -12.90 1.22 15.66
C ALA A 207 -11.98 2.24 14.98
N ILE A 208 -12.55 3.36 14.58
CA ILE A 208 -11.81 4.52 14.06
C ILE A 208 -12.35 5.80 14.72
N LYS A 209 -11.45 6.74 14.94
CA LYS A 209 -11.82 8.13 15.25
C LYS A 209 -11.63 8.97 14.00
N ILE A 210 -12.66 9.69 13.62
CA ILE A 210 -12.68 10.50 12.41
C ILE A 210 -12.98 11.95 12.70
N VAL A 211 -12.58 12.80 11.78
CA VAL A 211 -13.07 14.18 11.65
C VAL A 211 -13.88 14.26 10.36
N THR A 212 -15.15 14.65 10.47
CA THR A 212 -16.04 14.80 9.33
C THR A 212 -15.67 16.04 8.49
N PRO A 213 -16.17 16.17 7.25
CA PRO A 213 -15.93 17.35 6.42
C PRO A 213 -16.35 18.69 7.05
N ILE A 214 -17.25 18.68 8.03
CA ILE A 214 -17.70 19.88 8.77
C ILE A 214 -16.95 20.09 10.10
N GLY A 215 -15.97 19.25 10.42
CA GLY A 215 -15.15 19.37 11.62
C GLY A 215 -15.68 18.66 12.87
N GLU A 216 -16.74 17.84 12.76
CA GLU A 216 -17.20 17.02 13.88
C GLU A 216 -16.25 15.86 14.13
N VAL A 217 -16.00 15.55 15.40
CA VAL A 217 -15.20 14.39 15.81
C VAL A 217 -16.13 13.25 16.19
N LEU A 218 -15.98 12.11 15.52
CA LEU A 218 -16.80 10.93 15.78
C LEU A 218 -15.92 9.71 16.09
N GLU A 219 -16.34 8.92 17.09
CA GLU A 219 -15.87 7.57 17.30
C GLU A 219 -16.80 6.64 16.50
N CYS A 220 -16.23 5.77 15.68
CA CYS A 220 -16.98 4.91 14.77
C CYS A 220 -16.54 3.46 14.91
N SER A 221 -17.51 2.55 14.92
CA SER A 221 -17.29 1.11 15.00
C SER A 221 -18.49 0.36 14.37
N GLU A 222 -18.47 -0.95 14.39
CA GLU A 222 -19.63 -1.75 14.00
C GLU A 222 -20.87 -1.54 14.88
N LYS A 223 -20.70 -0.94 16.08
CA LYS A 223 -21.77 -0.71 17.07
C LYS A 223 -22.15 0.74 17.24
N GLU A 224 -21.27 1.65 16.87
CA GLU A 224 -21.42 3.09 17.07
C GLU A 224 -21.07 3.82 15.79
N ASN A 225 -21.93 4.76 15.36
CA ASN A 225 -21.73 5.51 14.11
C ASN A 225 -21.43 4.59 12.91
N THR A 226 -22.14 3.45 12.80
CA THR A 226 -21.87 2.36 11.86
C THR A 226 -21.91 2.82 10.40
N TRP A 227 -22.78 3.77 10.07
CA TRP A 227 -22.83 4.35 8.74
C TRP A 227 -21.50 5.01 8.36
N TRP A 228 -20.96 5.84 9.26
CA TRP A 228 -19.66 6.49 9.06
C TRP A 228 -18.53 5.47 9.02
N PHE A 229 -18.56 4.46 9.90
CA PHE A 229 -17.56 3.42 9.95
C PHE A 229 -17.41 2.70 8.60
N ASN A 230 -18.54 2.30 7.99
CA ASN A 230 -18.51 1.59 6.73
C ASN A 230 -18.24 2.50 5.52
N ARG A 231 -18.53 3.81 5.59
CA ARG A 231 -18.29 4.73 4.48
C ARG A 231 -16.91 5.37 4.50
N VAL A 232 -16.28 5.49 5.66
CA VAL A 232 -14.93 6.04 5.76
C VAL A 232 -13.88 4.98 5.43
N LEU A 233 -14.11 3.73 5.89
CA LEU A 233 -13.31 2.59 5.43
C LEU A 233 -13.59 2.34 3.95
N LEU A 234 -12.54 2.24 3.13
CA LEU A 234 -12.61 2.12 1.66
C LEU A 234 -13.35 3.30 0.96
N GLY A 235 -13.52 4.43 1.64
CA GLY A 235 -14.23 5.60 1.11
C GLY A 235 -13.35 6.63 0.41
N TYR A 236 -12.09 6.30 0.16
CA TYR A 236 -11.10 7.15 -0.53
C TYR A 236 -10.96 8.57 0.08
N GLY A 237 -11.16 8.67 1.41
CA GLY A 237 -11.04 9.92 2.14
C GLY A 237 -12.18 10.94 1.92
N GLN A 238 -13.25 10.55 1.22
CA GLN A 238 -14.34 11.46 0.84
C GLN A 238 -15.30 11.77 2.01
N PHE A 239 -15.39 10.89 3.00
CA PHE A 239 -16.36 11.00 4.09
C PHE A 239 -15.77 11.55 5.39
N GLY A 240 -14.46 11.52 5.54
CA GLY A 240 -13.81 12.01 6.74
C GLY A 240 -12.35 11.64 6.82
N ILE A 241 -11.67 12.22 7.79
CA ILE A 241 -10.24 12.05 8.02
C ILE A 241 -10.04 11.11 9.21
N ILE A 242 -9.43 9.95 9.00
CA ILE A 242 -9.10 9.01 10.06
C ILE A 242 -7.94 9.58 10.88
N THR A 243 -8.20 9.97 12.11
CA THR A 243 -7.19 10.50 13.03
C THR A 243 -6.63 9.44 13.97
N GLU A 244 -7.44 8.45 14.35
CA GLU A 244 -7.01 7.28 15.13
C GLU A 244 -7.68 6.01 14.58
N ALA A 245 -7.00 4.87 14.74
CA ALA A 245 -7.54 3.55 14.42
C ALA A 245 -7.22 2.55 15.53
N THR A 246 -8.18 1.68 15.83
CA THR A 246 -8.00 0.48 16.64
C THR A 246 -8.04 -0.73 15.73
N LEU A 247 -6.94 -1.47 15.66
CA LEU A 247 -6.73 -2.59 14.74
C LEU A 247 -6.57 -3.89 15.51
N ARG A 248 -7.04 -4.99 14.92
CA ARG A 248 -6.72 -6.34 15.40
C ARG A 248 -5.23 -6.64 15.19
N ILE A 249 -4.63 -7.30 16.16
CA ILE A 249 -3.25 -7.76 16.13
C ILE A 249 -3.18 -9.25 16.47
N ARG A 250 -2.01 -9.84 16.31
CA ARG A 250 -1.73 -11.25 16.60
C ARG A 250 -0.33 -11.41 17.23
N PRO A 251 -0.02 -12.56 17.83
CA PRO A 251 1.36 -12.91 18.15
C PRO A 251 2.22 -12.88 16.90
N PHE A 252 3.45 -12.40 17.03
CA PHE A 252 4.42 -12.43 15.94
C PHE A 252 4.81 -13.88 15.62
N THR A 253 4.72 -14.24 14.36
CA THR A 253 5.13 -15.56 13.86
C THR A 253 5.96 -15.37 12.59
N PRO A 254 7.19 -15.92 12.53
CA PRO A 254 7.98 -15.95 11.31
C PRO A 254 7.26 -16.71 10.20
N LEU A 255 7.36 -16.20 8.97
CA LEU A 255 6.75 -16.85 7.81
C LEU A 255 7.72 -17.78 7.10
N SER A 256 7.26 -18.98 6.74
CA SER A 256 7.90 -19.82 5.74
C SER A 256 7.31 -19.48 4.37
N MET A 257 8.14 -19.05 3.42
CA MET A 257 7.71 -18.61 2.09
C MET A 257 8.24 -19.54 1.03
N ARG A 258 7.40 -19.86 0.02
CA ARG A 258 7.73 -20.68 -1.14
C ARG A 258 7.25 -20.03 -2.42
N TYR A 259 7.99 -20.26 -3.50
CA TYR A 259 7.67 -19.77 -4.82
C TYR A 259 7.56 -20.93 -5.81
N PHE A 260 6.56 -20.82 -6.69
CA PHE A 260 6.35 -21.76 -7.78
C PHE A 260 6.35 -20.99 -9.08
N TYR A 261 7.21 -21.40 -9.98
CA TYR A 261 7.35 -20.79 -11.28
C TYR A 261 6.37 -21.42 -12.29
N TYR A 262 5.77 -20.58 -13.11
CA TYR A 262 4.84 -20.97 -14.17
C TYR A 262 5.32 -20.49 -15.53
N GLY A 263 5.06 -21.33 -16.57
CA GLY A 263 5.35 -20.99 -17.97
C GLY A 263 4.36 -19.97 -18.55
N ASP A 264 3.15 -19.91 -17.99
CA ASP A 264 2.09 -19.02 -18.43
C ASP A 264 1.24 -18.52 -17.26
N LEU A 265 0.61 -17.36 -17.47
CA LEU A 265 -0.18 -16.69 -16.45
C LEU A 265 -1.51 -17.40 -16.16
N LEU A 266 -2.16 -17.96 -17.19
CA LEU A 266 -3.45 -18.60 -17.03
C LEU A 266 -3.35 -19.79 -16.05
N THR A 267 -2.35 -20.66 -16.25
CA THR A 267 -2.10 -21.80 -15.36
C THR A 267 -1.83 -21.35 -13.92
N ALA A 268 -1.07 -20.28 -13.73
CA ALA A 268 -0.83 -19.72 -12.40
C ALA A 268 -2.11 -19.17 -11.74
N MET A 269 -2.97 -18.52 -12.53
CA MET A 269 -4.24 -17.98 -12.04
C MET A 269 -5.22 -19.10 -11.62
N GLU A 270 -5.29 -20.17 -12.38
CA GLU A 270 -6.10 -21.35 -12.02
C GLU A 270 -5.63 -21.99 -10.71
N ASP A 271 -4.32 -22.12 -10.53
CA ASP A 271 -3.76 -22.64 -9.28
C ASP A 271 -3.95 -21.66 -8.12
N LEU A 272 -3.84 -20.34 -8.35
CA LEU A 272 -4.17 -19.30 -7.34
C LEU A 272 -5.62 -19.43 -6.86
N VAL A 273 -6.56 -19.54 -7.80
CA VAL A 273 -8.00 -19.67 -7.48
C VAL A 273 -8.25 -20.91 -6.65
N MET A 274 -7.66 -22.06 -7.05
CA MET A 274 -7.77 -23.32 -6.29
C MET A 274 -7.24 -23.16 -4.85
N LEU A 275 -6.09 -22.51 -4.67
CA LEU A 275 -5.50 -22.31 -3.34
C LEU A 275 -6.32 -21.37 -2.47
N CYS A 276 -6.91 -20.32 -3.05
CA CYS A 276 -7.80 -19.40 -2.35
C CYS A 276 -9.10 -20.08 -1.90
N ASP A 277 -9.76 -20.79 -2.80
CA ASP A 277 -11.01 -21.50 -2.52
C ASP A 277 -10.89 -22.53 -1.40
N GLU A 278 -9.74 -23.16 -1.32
CA GLU A 278 -9.48 -24.26 -0.37
C GLU A 278 -8.75 -23.80 0.91
N ASP A 279 -8.55 -22.50 1.09
CA ASP A 279 -7.76 -21.93 2.21
C ASP A 279 -6.43 -22.68 2.43
N ALA A 280 -5.71 -22.95 1.32
CA ALA A 280 -4.59 -23.87 1.30
C ALA A 280 -3.30 -23.28 1.91
N ALA A 281 -3.17 -21.96 1.98
CA ALA A 281 -2.02 -21.26 2.51
C ALA A 281 -2.46 -20.03 3.32
N ASP A 282 -1.59 -19.53 4.21
CA ASP A 282 -1.87 -18.31 4.98
C ASP A 282 -1.72 -17.07 4.12
N TYR A 283 -0.85 -17.13 3.12
CA TYR A 283 -0.57 -16.10 2.15
C TYR A 283 -0.48 -16.72 0.78
N THR A 284 -1.13 -16.14 -0.22
CA THR A 284 -1.00 -16.59 -1.61
C THR A 284 -1.27 -15.44 -2.58
N GLY A 285 -0.47 -15.36 -3.63
CA GLY A 285 -0.60 -14.36 -4.68
C GLY A 285 0.31 -14.65 -5.86
N ILE A 286 0.03 -14.03 -6.98
CA ILE A 286 0.88 -14.09 -8.17
C ILE A 286 1.65 -12.80 -8.29
N LEU A 287 2.94 -12.92 -8.54
CA LEU A 287 3.82 -11.80 -8.87
C LEU A 287 4.56 -12.12 -10.17
N THR A 288 4.47 -11.22 -11.15
CA THR A 288 5.36 -11.31 -12.30
C THR A 288 6.61 -10.48 -12.07
N MET A 289 7.74 -11.02 -12.48
CA MET A 289 9.01 -10.31 -12.44
C MET A 289 9.21 -9.50 -13.72
N LEU A 290 10.19 -8.59 -13.72
CA LEU A 290 10.55 -7.76 -14.89
C LEU A 290 10.85 -8.56 -16.16
N ASP A 291 11.35 -9.79 -16.01
CA ASP A 291 11.58 -10.71 -17.11
C ASP A 291 10.29 -11.43 -17.57
N ARG A 292 9.15 -11.01 -17.02
CA ARG A 292 7.82 -11.60 -17.24
C ARG A 292 7.70 -13.05 -16.71
N ALA A 293 8.59 -13.46 -15.82
CA ALA A 293 8.45 -14.71 -15.10
C ALA A 293 7.23 -14.66 -14.18
N VAL A 294 6.35 -15.63 -14.29
CA VAL A 294 5.15 -15.74 -13.46
C VAL A 294 5.47 -16.60 -12.25
N ASN A 295 5.34 -16.03 -11.06
CA ASN A 295 5.57 -16.73 -9.81
C ASN A 295 4.29 -16.73 -8.97
N LEU A 296 3.89 -17.90 -8.53
CA LEU A 296 2.89 -18.08 -7.47
C LEU A 296 3.63 -18.17 -6.15
N LEU A 297 3.34 -17.23 -5.26
CA LEU A 297 3.89 -17.15 -3.93
C LEU A 297 2.90 -17.78 -2.96
N VAL A 298 3.40 -18.61 -2.04
CA VAL A 298 2.66 -19.07 -0.88
C VAL A 298 3.51 -18.89 0.36
N ALA A 299 2.89 -18.55 1.51
CA ALA A 299 3.59 -18.50 2.76
C ALA A 299 2.74 -19.05 3.91
N PHE A 300 3.42 -19.50 4.96
CA PHE A 300 2.83 -20.18 6.10
C PHE A 300 3.34 -19.58 7.40
N ASP A 301 2.46 -19.37 8.34
CA ASP A 301 2.79 -18.93 9.70
C ASP A 301 2.96 -20.11 10.67
N SER A 302 2.73 -21.36 10.23
CA SER A 302 2.98 -22.56 11.00
C SER A 302 3.58 -23.69 10.17
N GLU A 303 4.41 -24.51 10.80
CA GLU A 303 5.00 -25.71 10.18
C GLU A 303 3.94 -26.76 9.84
N GLU A 304 2.88 -26.85 10.64
CA GLU A 304 1.78 -27.78 10.41
C GLU A 304 1.06 -27.47 9.11
N ARG A 305 0.72 -26.19 8.85
CA ARG A 305 0.09 -25.77 7.60
C ARG A 305 1.02 -25.98 6.40
N GLU A 306 2.29 -25.66 6.57
CA GLU A 306 3.28 -25.90 5.50
C GLU A 306 3.38 -27.38 5.14
N GLN A 307 3.47 -28.28 6.13
CA GLN A 307 3.51 -29.73 5.89
C GLN A 307 2.21 -30.24 5.24
N ALA A 308 1.05 -29.76 5.71
CA ALA A 308 -0.24 -30.08 5.12
C ALA A 308 -0.31 -29.63 3.66
N PHE A 309 0.18 -28.45 3.34
CA PHE A 309 0.27 -27.93 1.98
C PHE A 309 1.11 -28.84 1.09
N PHE A 310 2.34 -29.19 1.50
CA PHE A 310 3.22 -30.04 0.70
C PHE A 310 2.66 -31.45 0.49
N LYS A 311 1.92 -31.98 1.44
CA LYS A 311 1.27 -33.29 1.32
C LYS A 311 0.04 -33.26 0.42
N LYS A 312 -0.84 -32.27 0.57
CA LYS A 312 -2.16 -32.25 -0.08
C LYS A 312 -2.19 -31.42 -1.36
N TRP A 313 -1.59 -30.24 -1.35
CA TRP A 313 -1.77 -29.22 -2.39
C TRP A 313 -0.61 -29.16 -3.38
N ARG A 314 0.63 -29.29 -2.92
CA ARG A 314 1.81 -29.25 -3.81
C ARG A 314 1.72 -30.22 -5.00
N PRO A 315 1.24 -31.48 -4.86
CA PRO A 315 1.09 -32.39 -5.99
C PRO A 315 0.09 -31.93 -7.05
N ARG A 316 -0.82 -31.03 -6.70
CA ARG A 316 -1.83 -30.48 -7.61
C ARG A 316 -1.34 -29.26 -8.38
N LEU A 317 -0.31 -28.58 -7.87
CA LEU A 317 0.24 -27.40 -8.51
C LEU A 317 1.01 -27.80 -9.78
N ARG A 318 0.73 -27.05 -10.84
CA ARG A 318 1.40 -27.23 -12.16
C ARG A 318 2.70 -26.42 -12.28
N GLY A 319 2.98 -25.55 -11.32
CA GLY A 319 4.19 -24.75 -11.25
C GLY A 319 5.43 -25.57 -10.85
N PHE A 320 6.57 -25.15 -11.35
CA PHE A 320 7.86 -25.70 -10.97
C PHE A 320 8.29 -25.12 -9.62
N GLY A 321 8.82 -25.97 -8.73
CA GLY A 321 9.36 -25.52 -7.45
C GLY A 321 10.66 -24.70 -7.57
N GLU A 322 11.23 -24.31 -6.43
CA GLU A 322 12.39 -23.41 -6.31
C GLU A 322 13.60 -23.82 -7.18
N LEU A 323 13.88 -25.12 -7.31
CA LEU A 323 14.97 -25.62 -8.18
C LEU A 323 14.69 -25.30 -9.65
N GLY A 324 13.44 -25.46 -10.10
CA GLY A 324 13.03 -25.13 -11.47
C GLY A 324 13.14 -23.65 -11.76
N PHE A 325 12.79 -22.80 -10.79
CA PHE A 325 12.99 -21.36 -10.84
C PHE A 325 14.48 -20.98 -10.96
N ALA A 326 15.35 -21.53 -10.10
CA ALA A 326 16.79 -21.27 -10.12
C ALA A 326 17.45 -21.69 -11.43
N VAL A 327 17.12 -22.89 -11.95
CA VAL A 327 17.64 -23.40 -13.23
C VAL A 327 17.20 -22.50 -14.39
N ARG A 328 15.93 -22.14 -14.45
CA ARG A 328 15.43 -21.26 -15.51
C ARG A 328 16.04 -19.87 -15.45
N THR A 329 16.11 -19.28 -14.27
CA THR A 329 16.72 -17.96 -14.09
C THR A 329 18.17 -17.97 -14.50
N GLY A 330 18.92 -18.99 -14.11
CA GLY A 330 20.29 -19.22 -14.55
C GLY A 330 20.41 -19.35 -16.07
N LEU A 331 19.58 -20.16 -16.70
CA LEU A 331 19.54 -20.33 -18.16
C LEU A 331 19.12 -19.03 -18.88
N HIS A 332 18.11 -18.32 -18.38
CA HIS A 332 17.65 -17.06 -18.97
C HIS A 332 18.78 -16.03 -19.02
N TYR A 333 19.53 -15.88 -17.94
CA TYR A 333 20.64 -14.93 -17.87
C TYR A 333 21.90 -15.41 -18.59
N ALA A 334 22.16 -16.71 -18.60
CA ALA A 334 23.28 -17.28 -19.36
C ALA A 334 23.12 -17.12 -20.87
N LEU A 335 21.88 -17.27 -21.37
CA LEU A 335 21.58 -17.13 -22.81
C LEU A 335 21.36 -15.68 -23.26
N ARG A 336 21.26 -14.74 -22.36
CA ARG A 336 21.00 -13.33 -22.64
C ARG A 336 21.90 -12.40 -21.78
N PRO A 337 23.22 -12.40 -22.04
CA PRO A 337 24.19 -11.67 -21.20
C PRO A 337 23.95 -10.15 -21.12
N TRP A 338 23.28 -9.55 -22.13
CA TRP A 338 22.89 -8.15 -22.09
C TRP A 338 21.78 -7.88 -21.05
N LYS A 339 20.82 -8.81 -20.91
CA LYS A 339 19.78 -8.72 -19.85
C LYS A 339 20.36 -8.97 -18.47
N TYR A 340 21.43 -9.75 -18.38
CA TYR A 340 22.17 -9.92 -17.13
C TYR A 340 22.82 -8.59 -16.67
N ARG A 341 23.40 -7.81 -17.59
CA ARG A 341 23.91 -6.48 -17.27
C ARG A 341 22.81 -5.53 -16.80
N GLU A 342 21.66 -5.56 -17.45
CA GLU A 342 20.50 -4.78 -17.06
C GLU A 342 19.95 -5.23 -15.69
N ALA A 343 19.84 -6.53 -15.46
CA ALA A 343 19.45 -7.09 -14.18
C ALA A 343 20.49 -6.82 -13.07
N LEU A 344 21.80 -6.93 -13.36
CA LEU A 344 22.85 -6.56 -12.41
C LEU A 344 22.86 -5.05 -12.12
N TYR A 345 22.62 -4.22 -13.11
CA TYR A 345 22.50 -2.77 -12.93
C TYR A 345 21.28 -2.45 -12.04
N LEU A 346 20.18 -3.14 -12.24
CA LEU A 346 18.98 -3.06 -11.40
C LEU A 346 19.21 -3.68 -10.01
N LEU A 347 19.97 -4.74 -9.90
CA LEU A 347 20.36 -5.40 -8.64
C LEU A 347 21.42 -4.62 -7.86
N ASP A 348 22.43 -4.06 -8.53
CA ASP A 348 23.52 -3.30 -7.87
C ASP A 348 23.01 -1.94 -7.35
N ARG A 349 22.16 -1.26 -8.10
CA ARG A 349 21.46 -0.09 -7.58
C ARG A 349 20.39 -0.42 -6.52
N LYS A 350 19.88 -1.67 -6.48
CA LYS A 350 18.66 -2.00 -5.75
C LYS A 350 18.67 -3.43 -5.20
N ARG A 351 19.66 -3.74 -4.37
CA ARG A 351 19.94 -5.04 -3.71
C ARG A 351 18.76 -5.83 -3.11
N THR A 352 17.53 -5.70 -3.56
CA THR A 352 16.36 -6.22 -2.85
C THR A 352 15.22 -6.70 -3.73
N LEU A 353 15.43 -6.96 -5.02
CA LEU A 353 14.33 -7.41 -5.89
C LEU A 353 13.97 -8.89 -5.74
N LEU A 354 14.82 -9.69 -5.10
CA LEU A 354 14.56 -11.11 -4.88
C LEU A 354 15.01 -11.49 -3.48
N PRO A 355 14.08 -11.55 -2.52
CA PRO A 355 14.39 -12.04 -1.16
C PRO A 355 15.07 -13.42 -1.18
N GLU A 356 14.81 -14.22 -2.21
CA GLU A 356 15.34 -15.57 -2.37
C GLU A 356 16.77 -15.63 -2.87
N LEU A 357 17.21 -14.64 -3.64
CA LEU A 357 18.58 -14.60 -4.17
C LEU A 357 19.57 -13.92 -3.21
N GLN A 358 19.05 -13.33 -2.15
CA GLN A 358 19.88 -12.83 -1.07
C GLN A 358 19.65 -13.67 0.18
N PRO A 359 20.69 -14.29 0.75
CA PRO A 359 20.66 -14.65 2.16
C PRO A 359 20.58 -13.34 2.94
N SER A 360 19.39 -12.75 2.95
CA SER A 360 19.17 -11.50 3.65
C SER A 360 19.22 -11.83 5.13
N HIS A 361 19.79 -10.91 5.92
CA HIS A 361 19.72 -10.93 7.38
C HIS A 361 18.28 -10.96 7.93
N HIS A 362 17.27 -10.94 7.04
CA HIS A 362 15.84 -11.06 7.34
C HIS A 362 15.34 -12.51 7.25
N MET A 363 16.14 -13.40 6.66
CA MET A 363 15.86 -14.83 6.60
C MET A 363 16.66 -15.55 7.67
N GLN A 364 16.02 -16.27 8.54
CA GLN A 364 16.65 -17.13 9.52
C GLN A 364 16.09 -18.55 9.37
N ASN A 365 16.97 -19.53 9.08
CA ASN A 365 16.59 -20.92 8.85
C ASN A 365 15.49 -21.11 7.77
N GLY A 366 15.57 -20.34 6.69
CA GLY A 366 14.59 -20.39 5.60
C GLY A 366 13.24 -19.71 5.91
N LYS A 367 13.12 -19.03 7.05
CA LYS A 367 11.91 -18.30 7.44
C LYS A 367 12.13 -16.79 7.38
N ILE A 368 11.16 -16.06 6.89
CA ILE A 368 11.16 -14.59 6.91
C ILE A 368 10.85 -14.14 8.33
N VAL A 369 11.85 -13.59 9.00
CA VAL A 369 11.72 -13.05 10.36
C VAL A 369 11.28 -11.59 10.38
N ASP A 370 11.37 -10.89 9.26
CA ASP A 370 10.91 -9.52 9.11
C ASP A 370 10.26 -9.28 7.74
N ARG A 371 8.96 -9.56 7.64
CA ARG A 371 8.19 -9.36 6.40
C ARG A 371 8.01 -7.88 6.03
N THR A 372 8.11 -6.96 7.00
CA THR A 372 7.98 -5.53 6.71
C THR A 372 9.04 -5.05 5.75
N VAL A 373 10.25 -5.58 5.87
CA VAL A 373 11.38 -5.22 5.01
C VAL A 373 11.23 -5.81 3.62
N VAL A 374 10.75 -7.04 3.54
CA VAL A 374 10.59 -7.75 2.26
C VAL A 374 9.59 -7.00 1.36
N PHE A 375 8.43 -6.64 1.91
CA PHE A 375 7.38 -6.02 1.12
C PHE A 375 7.58 -4.51 0.88
N SER A 376 8.09 -3.76 1.87
CA SER A 376 8.27 -2.31 1.72
C SER A 376 9.41 -1.93 0.78
N GLN A 377 10.49 -2.71 0.76
CA GLN A 377 11.65 -2.37 -0.08
C GLN A 377 11.46 -2.74 -1.55
N ALA A 378 10.62 -3.72 -1.86
CA ALA A 378 10.40 -4.16 -3.23
C ALA A 378 9.80 -3.05 -4.10
N VAL A 379 8.82 -2.31 -3.61
CA VAL A 379 8.10 -1.30 -4.39
C VAL A 379 8.98 -0.08 -4.68
N TRP A 380 9.57 0.58 -3.68
CA TRP A 380 10.29 1.84 -3.87
C TRP A 380 11.62 1.74 -4.61
N LYS A 381 12.34 0.64 -4.45
CA LYS A 381 13.62 0.46 -5.13
C LYS A 381 13.47 0.15 -6.62
N PHE A 382 12.28 -0.29 -6.98
CA PHE A 382 11.94 -0.63 -8.35
C PHE A 382 11.76 0.63 -9.22
N TRP A 383 11.21 1.69 -8.66
CA TRP A 383 10.70 2.82 -9.42
C TRP A 383 11.75 3.83 -9.86
N GLY A 384 12.83 3.98 -9.12
CA GLY A 384 14.02 4.75 -9.55
C GLY A 384 13.77 6.15 -10.10
N GLY A 385 12.65 6.79 -9.72
CA GLY A 385 12.27 8.11 -10.21
C GLY A 385 11.46 8.11 -11.50
N ARG A 386 10.99 6.96 -11.99
CA ARG A 386 10.10 6.85 -13.15
C ARG A 386 8.66 7.15 -12.74
N GLN A 387 7.87 7.64 -13.68
CA GLN A 387 6.43 7.80 -13.51
C GLN A 387 5.75 6.43 -13.44
N MET A 388 4.75 6.31 -12.59
CA MET A 388 4.03 5.08 -12.35
C MET A 388 2.54 5.35 -12.23
N VAL A 389 1.76 4.50 -12.85
CA VAL A 389 0.32 4.35 -12.57
C VAL A 389 0.11 2.94 -12.08
N ILE A 390 -0.65 2.78 -11.01
CA ILE A 390 -1.08 1.46 -10.51
C ILE A 390 -2.59 1.38 -10.67
N PRO A 391 -3.10 0.99 -11.85
CA PRO A 391 -4.51 0.72 -11.99
C PRO A 391 -4.87 -0.56 -11.23
N ASP A 392 -5.61 -0.38 -10.14
CA ASP A 392 -6.20 -1.47 -9.39
C ASP A 392 -7.45 -1.97 -10.09
N LEU A 393 -7.48 -3.25 -10.41
CA LEU A 393 -8.63 -3.91 -10.95
C LEU A 393 -9.07 -5.03 -10.02
N ALA A 394 -10.26 -4.92 -9.46
CA ALA A 394 -10.87 -6.03 -8.73
C ALA A 394 -12.14 -6.51 -9.46
N THR A 395 -12.31 -7.83 -9.55
CA THR A 395 -13.40 -8.46 -10.29
C THR A 395 -14.01 -9.61 -9.50
N SER A 396 -15.22 -10.01 -9.88
CA SER A 396 -15.75 -11.32 -9.49
C SER A 396 -14.90 -12.45 -10.12
N ARG A 397 -14.99 -13.63 -9.55
CA ARG A 397 -14.30 -14.84 -10.04
C ARG A 397 -14.51 -15.09 -11.53
N GLU A 398 -15.73 -14.90 -12.03
CA GLU A 398 -16.12 -15.19 -13.40
C GLU A 398 -15.38 -14.31 -14.42
N LYS A 399 -15.16 -13.03 -14.06
CA LYS A 399 -14.48 -12.06 -14.92
C LYS A 399 -12.96 -11.99 -14.73
N PHE A 400 -12.44 -12.62 -13.69
CA PHE A 400 -11.03 -12.53 -13.31
C PHE A 400 -10.10 -12.95 -14.43
N PHE A 401 -10.32 -14.11 -15.02
CA PHE A 401 -9.42 -14.65 -16.07
C PHE A 401 -9.39 -13.75 -17.30
N GLU A 402 -10.56 -13.39 -17.83
CA GLU A 402 -10.65 -12.52 -19.02
C GLU A 402 -10.02 -11.16 -18.77
N ALA A 403 -10.37 -10.50 -17.68
CA ALA A 403 -9.91 -9.16 -17.36
C ALA A 403 -8.39 -9.10 -17.21
N ILE A 404 -7.80 -10.05 -16.48
CA ILE A 404 -6.36 -10.05 -16.22
C ILE A 404 -5.56 -10.46 -17.47
N LEU A 405 -6.00 -11.46 -18.20
CA LEU A 405 -5.32 -11.85 -19.43
C LEU A 405 -5.33 -10.73 -20.45
N ARG A 406 -6.46 -10.04 -20.61
CA ARG A 406 -6.59 -8.89 -21.52
C ARG A 406 -5.71 -7.71 -21.06
N GLY A 407 -5.72 -7.38 -19.77
CA GLY A 407 -4.85 -6.34 -19.20
C GLY A 407 -3.36 -6.67 -19.42
N ASN A 408 -2.96 -7.92 -19.19
CA ASN A 408 -1.61 -8.39 -19.42
C ASN A 408 -1.18 -8.28 -20.90
N GLU A 409 -2.07 -8.54 -21.86
CA GLU A 409 -1.80 -8.35 -23.29
C GLU A 409 -1.60 -6.87 -23.64
N VAL A 410 -2.42 -5.97 -23.08
CA VAL A 410 -2.27 -4.53 -23.22
C VAL A 410 -0.91 -4.08 -22.67
N CYS A 411 -0.57 -4.51 -21.46
CA CYS A 411 0.74 -4.18 -20.87
C CYS A 411 1.90 -4.70 -21.71
N LYS A 412 1.83 -5.93 -22.21
CA LYS A 412 2.86 -6.50 -23.10
C LYS A 412 3.05 -5.69 -24.38
N LYS A 413 1.96 -5.15 -24.92
CA LYS A 413 1.97 -4.41 -26.19
C LYS A 413 2.54 -3.00 -26.04
N TYR A 414 2.19 -2.30 -24.98
CA TYR A 414 2.45 -0.87 -24.85
C TYR A 414 3.55 -0.51 -23.86
N PHE A 415 3.91 -1.41 -22.94
CA PHE A 415 4.90 -1.13 -21.90
C PHE A 415 6.05 -2.13 -21.99
N PRO A 416 7.30 -1.66 -22.24
CA PRO A 416 8.47 -2.54 -22.29
C PRO A 416 8.75 -3.20 -20.95
N HIS A 417 8.44 -2.49 -19.85
CA HIS A 417 8.61 -2.94 -18.49
C HIS A 417 7.32 -2.75 -17.69
N TYR A 418 6.85 -3.81 -17.07
CA TYR A 418 5.73 -3.78 -16.13
C TYR A 418 5.83 -4.98 -15.19
N THR A 419 5.25 -4.85 -14.02
CA THR A 419 4.95 -5.98 -13.14
C THR A 419 3.45 -6.16 -13.02
N LEU A 420 3.06 -7.34 -12.62
CA LEU A 420 1.67 -7.69 -12.39
C LEU A 420 1.61 -8.42 -11.05
N TYR A 421 0.70 -7.98 -10.21
CA TYR A 421 0.41 -8.62 -8.95
C TYR A 421 -1.07 -9.03 -8.92
N CYS A 422 -1.37 -10.30 -8.60
CA CYS A 422 -2.73 -10.79 -8.47
C CYS A 422 -2.93 -11.46 -7.11
N VAL A 423 -4.09 -11.23 -6.52
CA VAL A 423 -4.44 -11.76 -5.22
C VAL A 423 -5.96 -12.01 -5.12
N GLY A 424 -6.36 -13.00 -4.34
CA GLY A 424 -7.75 -13.13 -3.90
C GLY A 424 -8.04 -12.17 -2.74
N ILE A 425 -9.26 -11.69 -2.65
CA ILE A 425 -9.72 -10.78 -1.61
C ILE A 425 -11.01 -11.34 -1.03
N LYS A 426 -10.95 -11.85 0.19
CA LYS A 426 -12.15 -12.32 0.91
C LYS A 426 -12.94 -11.12 1.41
N LEU A 427 -14.22 -11.08 1.08
CA LEU A 427 -15.13 -10.06 1.59
C LEU A 427 -15.56 -10.47 3.01
N ILE A 428 -15.08 -9.75 4.02
CA ILE A 428 -15.35 -10.03 5.44
C ILE A 428 -16.32 -8.99 6.01
N GLY A 429 -16.20 -7.74 5.58
CA GLY A 429 -17.06 -6.65 6.00
C GLY A 429 -18.45 -6.70 5.35
N PRO A 430 -19.38 -5.86 5.82
CA PRO A 430 -20.71 -5.73 5.21
C PRO A 430 -20.58 -5.13 3.79
N ARG A 431 -21.56 -5.41 2.93
CA ARG A 431 -21.59 -4.96 1.53
C ARG A 431 -21.39 -3.45 1.39
N GLU A 432 -21.99 -2.67 2.26
CA GLU A 432 -21.94 -1.20 2.27
C GLU A 432 -20.51 -0.66 2.40
N ARG A 433 -19.59 -1.43 2.99
CA ARG A 433 -18.17 -1.06 3.12
C ARG A 433 -17.45 -1.06 1.77
N TYR A 434 -17.87 -1.92 0.85
CA TYR A 434 -17.20 -2.10 -0.44
C TYR A 434 -17.84 -1.31 -1.60
N GLU A 435 -19.01 -0.72 -1.39
CA GLU A 435 -19.80 -0.06 -2.47
C GLU A 435 -19.03 1.04 -3.21
N LEU A 436 -18.08 1.69 -2.56
CA LEU A 436 -17.29 2.78 -3.14
C LEU A 436 -15.86 2.36 -3.53
N SER A 437 -15.49 1.12 -3.23
CA SER A 437 -14.16 0.59 -3.54
C SER A 437 -14.12 -0.04 -4.94
N CYS A 438 -12.91 -0.33 -5.41
CA CYS A 438 -12.73 -1.14 -6.61
C CYS A 438 -13.12 -2.62 -6.40
N ILE A 439 -13.33 -3.06 -5.15
CA ILE A 439 -13.68 -4.43 -4.79
C ILE A 439 -15.19 -4.61 -5.03
N PRO A 440 -15.63 -5.54 -5.90
CA PRO A 440 -17.05 -5.70 -6.19
C PRO A 440 -17.83 -6.18 -4.95
N PRO A 441 -18.83 -5.40 -4.50
CA PRO A 441 -19.53 -5.69 -3.24
C PRO A 441 -20.49 -6.88 -3.34
N ASP A 442 -20.76 -7.35 -4.54
CA ASP A 442 -21.63 -8.48 -4.87
C ASP A 442 -20.88 -9.76 -5.22
N ALA A 443 -19.54 -9.76 -5.12
CA ALA A 443 -18.77 -10.97 -5.29
C ALA A 443 -19.11 -11.98 -4.18
N GLU A 444 -19.53 -13.18 -4.56
CA GLU A 444 -19.77 -14.26 -3.63
C GLU A 444 -18.42 -14.86 -3.16
N GLY A 445 -18.09 -14.66 -1.89
CA GLY A 445 -16.94 -15.25 -1.23
C GLY A 445 -15.62 -14.51 -1.46
N ILE A 446 -14.97 -14.72 -2.59
CA ILE A 446 -13.65 -14.15 -2.90
C ILE A 446 -13.72 -13.34 -4.20
N ALA A 447 -13.43 -12.05 -4.12
CA ALA A 447 -13.08 -11.23 -5.26
C ALA A 447 -11.61 -11.44 -5.62
N TYR A 448 -11.21 -11.09 -6.83
CA TYR A 448 -9.84 -11.20 -7.28
C TYR A 448 -9.35 -9.84 -7.75
N GLY A 449 -8.28 -9.37 -7.12
CA GLY A 449 -7.62 -8.12 -7.44
C GLY A 449 -6.38 -8.35 -8.29
N CYS A 450 -6.08 -7.37 -9.12
CA CYS A 450 -4.84 -7.29 -9.86
C CYS A 450 -4.36 -5.84 -9.95
N GLU A 451 -3.10 -5.64 -9.64
CA GLU A 451 -2.38 -4.42 -9.89
C GLU A 451 -1.51 -4.63 -11.13
N PHE A 452 -1.68 -3.77 -12.12
CA PHE A 452 -0.75 -3.66 -13.22
C PHE A 452 0.16 -2.46 -12.94
N GLU A 453 1.44 -2.68 -12.99
CA GLU A 453 2.44 -1.67 -12.65
C GLU A 453 3.31 -1.36 -13.88
N PRO A 454 2.78 -0.65 -14.90
CA PRO A 454 3.57 -0.23 -16.04
C PRO A 454 4.56 0.86 -15.64
N MET A 455 5.77 0.75 -16.15
CA MET A 455 6.79 1.77 -16.02
C MET A 455 6.76 2.65 -17.27
N LEU A 456 6.53 3.93 -17.07
CA LEU A 456 6.62 4.91 -18.13
C LEU A 456 8.09 5.32 -18.26
N GLU A 457 8.67 5.11 -19.44
CA GLU A 457 9.97 5.67 -19.79
C GLU A 457 9.77 7.16 -20.08
N GLY A 458 10.39 8.01 -19.24
CA GLY A 458 10.43 9.44 -19.46
C GLY A 458 11.45 9.82 -20.55
#